data_5ea4468dd8a6a34ab8c6b13d491437d0
#
_entry.id   5ea4468dd8a6a34ab8c6b13d491437d0
#
_cell.length_a   1.000
_cell.length_b   1.000
_cell.length_c   1.000
_cell.angle_alpha   90.00
_cell.angle_beta   90.00
_cell.angle_gamma   90.00
#
_symmetry.space_group_name_H-M   'P 1'
#
loop_
_entity.id
_entity.type
_entity.pdbx_description
1 polymer ?
#
loop_
_entity_poly.entity_id
_entity_poly.type
_entity_poly.pdbx_seq_one_letter_code
_entity_poly.pdbx_strand_id
1 'polypeptide(L)'
;EEAKRTEAEIVRMESEIRSYREQFRSISDQFTQLNDLLSGVTAPDLEAMETILAKLGEEVRALDERQRDLYLKKRDNVEIAEKIERLNKDMKTLEERYQVIGHLYEISKGQNTYRITFERFVLASFLDDILNEANIRLLKMTSGRYQLRRKTDRSKGNAQSGLELLVFDQYTGLERHVKTLSGGESFKAALSLALGLADVVQNYAGGVSLETMFIDEGFGTLDPESLDQAIEALIDIQSSGRLVGIISHVPELKERIDVRLEVISAQSGSRTEFIFTN
;
A
#
# COMPACT_ATOMS: atom_id res chain seq x y z
N GLU A 1 138.77 -27.15 20.23
CA GLU A 1 137.42 -27.66 20.12
C GLU A 1 136.40 -26.73 20.85
N GLU A 2 136.76 -26.20 22.02
CA GLU A 2 135.88 -25.25 22.73
C GLU A 2 135.70 -23.95 22.00
N ALA A 3 136.76 -23.43 21.28
CA ALA A 3 136.57 -22.20 20.47
C ALA A 3 135.52 -22.39 19.24
N LYS A 4 135.57 -23.66 18.68
CA LYS A 4 134.57 -23.95 17.58
C LYS A 4 133.14 -24.15 18.09
N ARG A 5 133.01 -24.66 19.35
CA ARG A 5 131.57 -24.75 19.95
C ARG A 5 131.07 -23.40 20.29
N THR A 6 131.85 -22.53 20.85
CA THR A 6 131.38 -21.15 21.15
C THR A 6 131.05 -20.37 19.90
N GLU A 7 131.73 -20.59 18.79
CA GLU A 7 131.42 -19.95 17.50
C GLU A 7 130.09 -20.42 16.92
N ALA A 8 129.78 -21.73 17.05
CA ALA A 8 128.49 -22.31 16.63
C ALA A 8 127.29 -21.83 17.49
N GLU A 9 127.56 -21.69 18.83
CA GLU A 9 126.56 -21.13 19.75
C GLU A 9 126.22 -19.65 19.46
N ILE A 10 127.32 -18.87 19.14
CA ILE A 10 127.13 -17.46 18.75
C ILE A 10 126.31 -17.35 17.47
N VAL A 11 126.58 -18.16 16.43
CA VAL A 11 125.81 -18.18 15.14
C VAL A 11 124.37 -18.59 15.39
N ARG A 12 124.14 -19.55 16.30
CA ARG A 12 122.76 -19.95 16.65
C ARG A 12 122.00 -18.82 17.39
N MET A 13 122.65 -18.18 18.38
CA MET A 13 122.04 -17.04 19.08
C MET A 13 121.74 -15.88 18.13
N GLU A 14 122.67 -15.57 17.19
CA GLU A 14 122.48 -14.54 16.19
C GLU A 14 121.28 -14.89 15.28
N SER A 15 121.13 -16.15 14.90
CA SER A 15 119.93 -16.60 14.11
C SER A 15 118.63 -16.50 14.90
N GLU A 16 118.67 -16.89 16.18
CA GLU A 16 117.49 -16.75 17.08
C GLU A 16 117.13 -15.27 17.33
N ILE A 17 118.15 -14.42 17.55
CA ILE A 17 117.95 -12.98 17.67
C ILE A 17 117.38 -12.37 16.37
N ARG A 18 117.85 -12.84 15.20
CA ARG A 18 117.36 -12.38 13.91
C ARG A 18 115.93 -12.78 13.73
N SER A 19 115.60 -14.04 13.97
CA SER A 19 114.23 -14.55 13.92
C SER A 19 113.28 -13.84 14.89
N TYR A 20 113.73 -13.58 16.11
CA TYR A 20 112.94 -12.78 17.09
C TYR A 20 112.71 -11.35 16.62
N ARG A 21 113.76 -10.70 16.07
CA ARG A 21 113.60 -9.35 15.51
C ARG A 21 112.62 -9.28 14.33
N GLU A 22 112.64 -10.28 13.45
CA GLU A 22 111.72 -10.36 12.32
C GLU A 22 110.29 -10.57 12.80
N GLN A 23 110.12 -11.48 13.78
CA GLN A 23 108.78 -11.69 14.37
C GLN A 23 108.27 -10.45 15.11
N PHE A 24 109.18 -9.81 15.91
CA PHE A 24 108.81 -8.58 16.60
C PHE A 24 108.43 -7.47 15.64
N ARG A 25 109.15 -7.32 14.53
CA ARG A 25 108.89 -6.34 13.50
C ARG A 25 107.56 -6.63 12.82
N SER A 26 107.28 -7.87 12.46
CA SER A 26 105.98 -8.29 11.83
C SER A 26 104.83 -8.02 12.79
N ILE A 27 104.95 -8.34 14.07
CA ILE A 27 103.85 -8.07 15.05
C ILE A 27 103.71 -6.56 15.28
N SER A 28 104.81 -5.80 15.34
CA SER A 28 104.75 -4.34 15.47
C SER A 28 104.10 -3.66 14.30
N ASP A 29 104.39 -4.11 13.07
CA ASP A 29 103.77 -3.60 11.84
C ASP A 29 102.30 -3.96 11.82
N GLN A 30 101.93 -5.18 12.20
CA GLN A 30 100.48 -5.56 12.32
C GLN A 30 99.80 -4.74 13.39
N PHE A 31 100.42 -4.53 14.53
CA PHE A 31 99.82 -3.67 15.59
C PHE A 31 99.59 -2.25 15.10
N THR A 32 100.60 -1.67 14.39
CA THR A 32 100.51 -0.32 13.84
C THR A 32 99.35 -0.23 12.81
N GLN A 33 99.31 -1.24 11.88
CA GLN A 33 98.23 -1.31 10.90
C GLN A 33 96.84 -1.42 11.55
N LEU A 34 96.67 -2.28 12.55
CA LEU A 34 95.45 -2.42 13.29
C LEU A 34 95.07 -1.15 14.07
N ASN A 35 96.05 -0.49 14.67
CA ASN A 35 95.88 0.75 15.40
C ASN A 35 95.49 1.90 14.46
N ASP A 36 96.08 1.94 13.26
CA ASP A 36 95.74 2.93 12.24
C ASP A 36 94.32 2.66 11.70
N LEU A 37 93.92 1.39 11.51
CA LEU A 37 92.54 1.02 11.12
C LEU A 37 91.51 1.34 12.20
N LEU A 38 91.90 1.26 13.48
CA LEU A 38 91.06 1.59 14.61
C LEU A 38 91.07 3.07 14.98
N SER A 39 92.07 3.82 14.46
CA SER A 39 92.24 5.25 14.72
C SER A 39 91.04 6.01 14.06
N GLY A 40 90.17 6.59 14.87
CA GLY A 40 88.95 7.29 14.43
C GLY A 40 87.66 6.45 14.43
N VAL A 41 87.77 5.16 14.74
CA VAL A 41 86.57 4.34 14.95
C VAL A 41 86.20 4.38 16.43
N THR A 42 85.16 5.08 16.77
CA THR A 42 84.53 5.02 18.10
C THR A 42 83.81 3.72 18.25
N ALA A 43 84.01 2.99 19.31
CA ALA A 43 83.27 1.76 19.59
C ALA A 43 81.74 2.15 19.65
N PRO A 44 80.90 1.39 18.94
CA PRO A 44 79.46 1.67 19.01
C PRO A 44 78.97 1.48 20.44
N ASP A 45 78.11 2.39 20.86
CA ASP A 45 77.42 2.28 22.14
C ASP A 45 76.35 1.17 22.02
N LEU A 46 76.69 -0.03 22.37
CA LEU A 46 75.86 -1.23 22.30
C LEU A 46 74.67 -1.13 23.19
N GLU A 47 74.73 -0.48 24.34
CA GLU A 47 73.62 -0.30 25.26
C GLU A 47 72.53 0.66 24.68
N ALA A 48 73.04 1.73 24.06
CA ALA A 48 72.13 2.66 23.33
C ALA A 48 71.46 1.98 22.13
N MET A 49 72.25 1.16 21.37
CA MET A 49 71.68 0.41 20.23
C MET A 49 70.67 -0.66 20.66
N GLU A 50 70.93 -1.41 21.74
CA GLU A 50 69.98 -2.38 22.30
C GLU A 50 68.73 -1.72 22.80
N THR A 51 68.80 -0.52 23.40
CA THR A 51 67.67 0.24 23.86
C THR A 51 66.81 0.72 22.68
N ILE A 52 67.46 1.19 21.60
CA ILE A 52 66.73 1.59 20.35
C ILE A 52 66.07 0.38 19.71
N LEU A 53 66.75 -0.75 19.64
CA LEU A 53 66.24 -1.99 19.06
C LEU A 53 65.02 -2.52 19.84
N ALA A 54 65.08 -2.45 21.17
CA ALA A 54 63.93 -2.82 22.02
C ALA A 54 62.71 -1.92 21.77
N LYS A 55 62.91 -0.58 21.70
CA LYS A 55 61.85 0.37 21.38
C LYS A 55 61.23 0.13 20.00
N LEU A 56 62.07 -0.03 18.98
CA LEU A 56 61.60 -0.34 17.63
C LEU A 56 60.85 -1.67 17.59
N GLY A 57 61.28 -2.66 18.33
CA GLY A 57 60.59 -3.96 18.46
C GLY A 57 59.21 -3.84 19.11
N GLU A 58 59.03 -2.93 20.08
CA GLU A 58 57.72 -2.61 20.68
C GLU A 58 56.82 -1.84 19.70
N GLU A 59 57.37 -0.85 19.01
CA GLU A 59 56.63 -0.09 18.00
C GLU A 59 56.15 -1.00 16.85
N VAL A 60 56.97 -1.88 16.35
CA VAL A 60 56.60 -2.87 15.32
C VAL A 60 55.46 -3.76 15.80
N ARG A 61 55.53 -4.29 17.03
CA ARG A 61 54.43 -5.10 17.59
C ARG A 61 53.13 -4.32 17.72
N ALA A 62 53.20 -3.10 18.23
CA ALA A 62 52.01 -2.23 18.34
C ALA A 62 51.39 -1.89 16.97
N LEU A 63 52.22 -1.65 15.95
CA LEU A 63 51.79 -1.43 14.58
C LEU A 63 51.14 -2.67 13.96
N ASP A 64 51.72 -3.86 14.19
CA ASP A 64 51.17 -5.12 13.71
C ASP A 64 49.79 -5.43 14.34
N GLU A 65 49.64 -5.19 15.65
CA GLU A 65 48.37 -5.34 16.33
C GLU A 65 47.31 -4.35 15.75
N ARG A 66 47.69 -3.10 15.57
CA ARG A 66 46.82 -2.09 15.00
C ARG A 66 46.44 -2.41 13.55
N GLN A 67 47.40 -2.92 12.77
CA GLN A 67 47.13 -3.36 11.40
C GLN A 67 46.14 -4.50 11.35
N ARG A 68 46.24 -5.50 12.23
CA ARG A 68 45.28 -6.60 12.35
C ARG A 68 43.89 -6.12 12.72
N ASP A 69 43.80 -5.23 13.72
CA ASP A 69 42.53 -4.65 14.14
C ASP A 69 41.86 -3.85 12.99
N LEU A 70 42.63 -3.04 12.30
CA LEU A 70 42.13 -2.27 11.13
C LEU A 70 41.72 -3.20 9.98
N TYR A 71 42.42 -4.30 9.75
CA TYR A 71 42.06 -5.27 8.73
C TYR A 71 40.73 -5.95 9.04
N LEU A 72 40.52 -6.36 10.30
CA LEU A 72 39.26 -6.94 10.74
C LEU A 72 38.11 -5.94 10.59
N LYS A 73 38.29 -4.71 11.08
CA LYS A 73 37.30 -3.65 10.93
C LYS A 73 36.99 -3.34 9.47
N LYS A 74 37.97 -3.32 8.60
CA LYS A 74 37.78 -3.12 7.17
C LYS A 74 36.94 -4.24 6.57
N ARG A 75 37.22 -5.49 6.89
CA ARG A 75 36.46 -6.66 6.41
C ARG A 75 35.02 -6.58 6.87
N ASP A 76 34.79 -6.34 8.15
CA ASP A 76 33.44 -6.24 8.72
C ASP A 76 32.65 -5.06 8.13
N ASN A 77 33.31 -3.92 7.93
CA ASN A 77 32.68 -2.77 7.27
C ASN A 77 32.31 -3.04 5.81
N VAL A 78 33.12 -3.79 5.06
CA VAL A 78 32.79 -4.21 3.68
C VAL A 78 31.56 -5.10 3.68
N GLU A 79 31.52 -6.10 4.56
CA GLU A 79 30.36 -7.00 4.68
C GLU A 79 29.08 -6.25 5.05
N ILE A 80 29.18 -5.31 6.00
CA ILE A 80 28.05 -4.44 6.38
C ILE A 80 27.63 -3.56 5.21
N ALA A 81 28.56 -2.97 4.47
CA ALA A 81 28.25 -2.14 3.32
C ALA A 81 27.50 -2.91 2.23
N GLU A 82 27.95 -4.12 1.90
CA GLU A 82 27.26 -5.00 0.94
C GLU A 82 25.83 -5.36 1.41
N LYS A 83 25.68 -5.60 2.72
CA LYS A 83 24.36 -5.90 3.30
C LYS A 83 23.43 -4.70 3.24
N ILE A 84 23.95 -3.50 3.52
CA ILE A 84 23.18 -2.24 3.39
C ILE A 84 22.75 -2.02 1.94
N GLU A 85 23.64 -2.25 0.97
CA GLU A 85 23.32 -2.08 -0.44
C GLU A 85 22.20 -3.03 -0.90
N ARG A 86 22.25 -4.31 -0.49
CA ARG A 86 21.17 -5.27 -0.75
C ARG A 86 19.85 -4.81 -0.14
N LEU A 87 19.87 -4.45 1.15
CA LEU A 87 18.66 -3.99 1.84
C LEU A 87 18.08 -2.73 1.19
N ASN A 88 18.90 -1.79 0.77
CA ASN A 88 18.44 -0.60 0.06
C ASN A 88 17.79 -0.94 -1.29
N LYS A 89 18.34 -1.91 -2.03
CA LYS A 89 17.76 -2.38 -3.28
C LYS A 89 16.40 -3.05 -3.06
N ASP A 90 16.32 -3.91 -2.05
CA ASP A 90 15.07 -4.59 -1.69
C ASP A 90 14.02 -3.57 -1.22
N MET A 91 14.43 -2.61 -0.39
CA MET A 91 13.57 -1.53 0.10
C MET A 91 13.02 -0.69 -1.04
N LYS A 92 13.87 -0.30 -2.00
CA LYS A 92 13.44 0.44 -3.20
C LYS A 92 12.38 -0.31 -4.00
N THR A 93 12.58 -1.62 -4.20
CA THR A 93 11.61 -2.47 -4.91
C THR A 93 10.28 -2.57 -4.15
N LEU A 94 10.34 -2.65 -2.82
CA LEU A 94 9.15 -2.66 -1.98
C LEU A 94 8.44 -1.30 -1.97
N GLU A 95 9.18 -0.20 -1.93
CA GLU A 95 8.62 1.15 -2.01
C GLU A 95 7.90 1.39 -3.34
N GLU A 96 8.48 0.97 -4.46
CA GLU A 96 7.84 1.08 -5.78
C GLU A 96 6.51 0.31 -5.82
N ARG A 97 6.48 -0.91 -5.27
CA ARG A 97 5.24 -1.69 -5.15
C ARG A 97 4.24 -1.05 -4.19
N TYR A 98 4.72 -0.57 -3.04
CA TYR A 98 3.88 0.08 -2.04
C TYR A 98 3.24 1.37 -2.57
N GLN A 99 3.97 2.18 -3.35
CA GLN A 99 3.42 3.39 -3.95
C GLN A 99 2.20 3.07 -4.83
N VAL A 100 2.28 2.05 -5.67
CA VAL A 100 1.15 1.67 -6.55
C VAL A 100 -0.03 1.12 -5.72
N ILE A 101 0.23 0.14 -4.85
CA ILE A 101 -0.81 -0.51 -4.06
C ILE A 101 -1.40 0.45 -3.01
N GLY A 102 -0.53 1.22 -2.35
CA GLY A 102 -0.94 2.21 -1.35
C GLY A 102 -1.81 3.30 -1.96
N HIS A 103 -1.42 3.82 -3.12
CA HIS A 103 -2.22 4.82 -3.83
C HIS A 103 -3.59 4.28 -4.27
N LEU A 104 -3.62 3.04 -4.80
CA LEU A 104 -4.86 2.36 -5.15
C LEU A 104 -5.76 2.15 -3.91
N TYR A 105 -5.17 1.76 -2.79
CA TYR A 105 -5.87 1.59 -1.53
C TYR A 105 -6.46 2.91 -0.99
N GLU A 106 -5.71 4.00 -1.05
CA GLU A 106 -6.17 5.33 -0.66
C GLU A 106 -7.33 5.80 -1.53
N ILE A 107 -7.21 5.65 -2.86
CA ILE A 107 -8.30 5.95 -3.79
C ILE A 107 -9.54 5.11 -3.46
N SER A 108 -9.36 3.82 -3.22
CA SER A 108 -10.45 2.88 -2.92
C SER A 108 -11.15 3.20 -1.59
N LYS A 109 -10.44 3.73 -0.61
CA LYS A 109 -11.00 4.23 0.65
C LYS A 109 -11.68 5.60 0.57
N GLY A 110 -11.66 6.23 -0.59
CA GLY A 110 -12.30 7.53 -0.80
C GLY A 110 -11.37 8.73 -0.59
N GLN A 111 -10.06 8.54 -0.48
CA GLN A 111 -9.08 9.62 -0.52
C GLN A 111 -8.82 10.06 -1.97
N ASN A 112 -9.89 10.35 -2.67
CA ASN A 112 -9.91 10.82 -4.05
C ASN A 112 -10.63 12.17 -4.16
N THR A 113 -10.59 12.77 -5.36
CA THR A 113 -11.21 14.09 -5.62
C THR A 113 -12.68 14.15 -5.25
N TYR A 114 -13.42 13.05 -5.41
CA TYR A 114 -14.86 12.96 -5.15
C TYR A 114 -15.20 12.48 -3.74
N ARG A 115 -14.22 12.04 -2.93
CA ARG A 115 -14.42 11.44 -1.60
C ARG A 115 -15.42 10.27 -1.61
N ILE A 116 -15.37 9.47 -2.66
CA ILE A 116 -16.23 8.29 -2.86
C ILE A 116 -15.35 7.04 -2.71
N THR A 117 -15.75 6.10 -1.85
CA THR A 117 -15.12 4.77 -1.75
C THR A 117 -15.42 3.95 -3.00
N PHE A 118 -14.60 2.95 -3.29
CA PHE A 118 -14.83 2.05 -4.44
C PHE A 118 -16.19 1.35 -4.35
N GLU A 119 -16.59 0.90 -3.17
CA GLU A 119 -17.92 0.33 -2.92
C GLU A 119 -19.03 1.29 -3.33
N ARG A 120 -18.96 2.54 -2.88
CA ARG A 120 -19.94 3.56 -3.23
C ARG A 120 -19.92 3.94 -4.70
N PHE A 121 -18.77 3.87 -5.34
CA PHE A 121 -18.67 4.08 -6.78
C PHE A 121 -19.44 3.00 -7.54
N VAL A 122 -19.28 1.73 -7.15
CA VAL A 122 -20.04 0.62 -7.74
C VAL A 122 -21.55 0.78 -7.47
N LEU A 123 -21.94 1.05 -6.21
CA LEU A 123 -23.34 1.29 -5.85
C LEU A 123 -23.95 2.49 -6.59
N ALA A 124 -23.16 3.54 -6.81
CA ALA A 124 -23.60 4.71 -7.57
C ALA A 124 -23.88 4.37 -9.04
N SER A 125 -23.06 3.50 -9.66
CA SER A 125 -23.32 3.02 -11.02
C SER A 125 -24.61 2.22 -11.12
N PHE A 126 -24.84 1.29 -10.18
CA PHE A 126 -26.12 0.57 -10.12
C PHE A 126 -27.32 1.51 -9.87
N LEU A 127 -27.13 2.51 -9.00
CA LEU A 127 -28.19 3.49 -8.76
C LEU A 127 -28.52 4.31 -10.02
N ASP A 128 -27.51 4.68 -10.81
CA ASP A 128 -27.72 5.39 -12.06
C ASP A 128 -28.54 4.53 -13.05
N ASP A 129 -28.25 3.22 -13.14
CA ASP A 129 -29.05 2.28 -13.96
C ASP A 129 -30.49 2.17 -13.45
N ILE A 130 -30.69 2.07 -12.12
CA ILE A 130 -32.02 2.05 -11.49
C ILE A 130 -32.78 3.34 -11.77
N LEU A 131 -32.12 4.49 -11.67
CA LEU A 131 -32.75 5.78 -11.95
C LEU A 131 -33.15 5.93 -13.41
N ASN A 132 -32.39 5.40 -14.34
CA ASN A 132 -32.75 5.40 -15.75
C ASN A 132 -34.04 4.62 -15.98
N GLU A 133 -34.17 3.41 -15.46
CA GLU A 133 -35.38 2.60 -15.57
C GLU A 133 -36.57 3.21 -14.81
N ALA A 134 -36.34 3.74 -13.61
CA ALA A 134 -37.35 4.40 -12.80
C ALA A 134 -37.92 5.64 -13.50
N ASN A 135 -37.07 6.44 -14.12
CA ASN A 135 -37.48 7.68 -14.77
C ASN A 135 -38.41 7.45 -15.96
N ILE A 136 -38.31 6.32 -16.67
CA ILE A 136 -39.26 5.97 -17.76
C ILE A 136 -40.68 5.96 -17.21
N ARG A 137 -40.91 5.41 -16.02
CA ARG A 137 -42.23 5.30 -15.37
C ARG A 137 -42.61 6.60 -14.67
N LEU A 138 -41.68 7.22 -13.97
CA LEU A 138 -41.94 8.46 -13.25
C LEU A 138 -42.40 9.58 -14.20
N LEU A 139 -41.74 9.70 -15.35
CA LEU A 139 -42.15 10.67 -16.38
C LEU A 139 -43.58 10.42 -16.87
N LYS A 140 -43.99 9.15 -17.07
CA LYS A 140 -45.38 8.82 -17.43
C LYS A 140 -46.35 9.21 -16.30
N MET A 141 -46.08 8.78 -15.04
CA MET A 141 -46.93 9.04 -13.88
C MET A 141 -46.97 10.51 -13.44
N THR A 142 -46.11 11.35 -13.96
CA THR A 142 -46.05 12.78 -13.61
C THR A 142 -46.24 13.70 -14.82
N SER A 143 -46.75 13.17 -15.94
CA SER A 143 -46.93 13.89 -17.19
C SER A 143 -45.67 14.67 -17.62
N GLY A 144 -44.49 14.04 -17.44
CA GLY A 144 -43.19 14.59 -17.80
C GLY A 144 -42.60 15.58 -16.81
N ARG A 145 -43.24 15.82 -15.66
CA ARG A 145 -42.82 16.88 -14.74
C ARG A 145 -41.57 16.53 -13.93
N TYR A 146 -41.47 15.33 -13.38
CA TYR A 146 -40.39 14.97 -12.43
C TYR A 146 -39.46 13.93 -12.99
N GLN A 147 -38.15 14.13 -12.71
CA GLN A 147 -37.09 13.21 -13.02
C GLN A 147 -36.20 13.01 -11.77
N LEU A 148 -35.98 11.78 -11.38
CA LEU A 148 -35.01 11.45 -10.32
C LEU A 148 -33.60 11.55 -10.84
N ARG A 149 -32.73 12.13 -10.05
CA ARG A 149 -31.28 12.25 -10.34
C ARG A 149 -30.50 11.93 -9.11
N ARG A 150 -29.31 11.37 -9.31
CA ARG A 150 -28.32 11.20 -8.24
C ARG A 150 -27.52 12.50 -8.07
N LYS A 151 -27.36 12.91 -6.85
CA LYS A 151 -26.52 14.07 -6.53
C LYS A 151 -25.05 13.72 -6.77
N THR A 152 -24.41 14.43 -7.70
CA THR A 152 -23.01 14.25 -8.06
C THR A 152 -22.08 15.24 -7.35
N ASP A 153 -22.62 16.32 -6.80
CA ASP A 153 -21.85 17.34 -6.10
C ASP A 153 -21.31 16.86 -4.77
N ARG A 154 -20.15 17.40 -4.39
CA ARG A 154 -19.54 17.15 -3.09
C ARG A 154 -20.49 17.51 -1.95
N SER A 155 -20.76 16.56 -1.07
CA SER A 155 -21.44 16.84 0.19
C SER A 155 -20.54 17.73 1.06
N LYS A 156 -21.12 18.76 1.71
CA LYS A 156 -20.38 19.63 2.64
C LYS A 156 -19.96 18.82 3.88
N GLY A 157 -18.68 18.95 4.27
CA GLY A 157 -18.13 18.29 5.46
C GLY A 157 -17.65 16.85 5.21
N ASN A 158 -17.68 16.01 6.25
CA ASN A 158 -17.25 14.60 6.25
C ASN A 158 -18.34 13.62 5.78
N ALA A 159 -19.49 14.11 5.31
CA ALA A 159 -20.55 13.23 4.81
C ALA A 159 -20.10 12.55 3.51
N GLN A 160 -20.30 11.23 3.47
CA GLN A 160 -20.02 10.42 2.28
C GLN A 160 -21.06 10.79 1.20
N SER A 161 -20.60 11.23 0.03
CA SER A 161 -21.43 11.61 -1.12
C SER A 161 -21.70 10.44 -2.07
N GLY A 162 -22.56 10.65 -3.06
CA GLY A 162 -22.68 9.76 -4.22
C GLY A 162 -23.92 8.85 -4.27
N LEU A 163 -24.75 8.77 -3.23
CA LEU A 163 -26.01 7.99 -3.21
C LEU A 163 -27.23 8.82 -2.81
N GLU A 164 -27.10 10.14 -2.76
CA GLU A 164 -28.19 11.03 -2.43
C GLU A 164 -29.07 11.28 -3.66
N LEU A 165 -30.42 11.29 -3.45
CA LEU A 165 -31.38 11.47 -4.49
C LEU A 165 -31.91 12.91 -4.53
N LEU A 166 -31.95 13.46 -5.72
CA LEU A 166 -32.58 14.72 -6.06
C LEU A 166 -33.74 14.45 -7.02
N VAL A 167 -34.72 15.36 -7.03
CA VAL A 167 -35.75 15.43 -8.06
C VAL A 167 -35.55 16.69 -8.89
N PHE A 168 -35.47 16.54 -10.18
CA PHE A 168 -35.49 17.64 -11.13
C PHE A 168 -36.95 17.91 -11.53
N ASP A 169 -37.43 19.13 -11.28
CA ASP A 169 -38.77 19.58 -11.68
C ASP A 169 -38.67 20.35 -13.02
N GLN A 170 -39.18 19.78 -14.08
CA GLN A 170 -39.10 20.36 -15.42
C GLN A 170 -39.87 21.68 -15.55
N TYR A 171 -40.88 21.92 -14.71
CA TYR A 171 -41.66 23.17 -14.74
C TYR A 171 -40.87 24.33 -14.14
N THR A 172 -40.09 24.08 -13.12
CA THR A 172 -39.29 25.13 -12.46
C THR A 172 -37.85 25.18 -12.96
N GLY A 173 -37.38 24.12 -13.62
CA GLY A 173 -35.97 23.96 -14.04
C GLY A 173 -34.99 23.76 -12.88
N LEU A 174 -35.49 23.44 -11.66
CA LEU A 174 -34.69 23.36 -10.46
C LEU A 174 -34.58 21.92 -9.92
N GLU A 175 -33.42 21.61 -9.36
CA GLU A 175 -33.21 20.39 -8.59
C GLU A 175 -33.47 20.65 -7.10
N ARG A 176 -34.19 19.72 -6.47
CA ARG A 176 -34.49 19.76 -5.03
C ARG A 176 -34.36 18.35 -4.42
N HIS A 177 -34.20 18.28 -3.11
CA HIS A 177 -34.08 17.00 -2.44
C HIS A 177 -35.44 16.24 -2.50
N VAL A 178 -35.40 14.90 -2.73
CA VAL A 178 -36.63 14.07 -2.82
C VAL A 178 -37.54 14.18 -1.60
N LYS A 179 -37.01 14.51 -0.41
CA LYS A 179 -37.79 14.75 0.81
C LYS A 179 -38.75 15.94 0.74
N THR A 180 -38.62 16.78 -0.27
CA THR A 180 -39.49 17.95 -0.48
C THR A 180 -40.72 17.65 -1.37
N LEU A 181 -40.83 16.40 -1.86
CA LEU A 181 -42.00 15.94 -2.59
C LEU A 181 -43.23 15.86 -1.69
N SER A 182 -44.41 16.13 -2.22
CA SER A 182 -45.69 15.86 -1.55
C SER A 182 -45.91 14.34 -1.36
N GLY A 183 -46.92 13.94 -0.59
CA GLY A 183 -47.22 12.54 -0.34
C GLY A 183 -47.46 11.75 -1.64
N GLY A 184 -48.29 12.26 -2.52
CA GLY A 184 -48.58 11.63 -3.82
C GLY A 184 -47.37 11.61 -4.77
N GLU A 185 -46.62 12.73 -4.85
CA GLU A 185 -45.38 12.79 -5.64
C GLU A 185 -44.31 11.82 -5.11
N SER A 186 -44.19 11.73 -3.78
CA SER A 186 -43.25 10.81 -3.12
C SER A 186 -43.60 9.34 -3.37
N PHE A 187 -44.90 9.01 -3.34
CA PHE A 187 -45.36 7.66 -3.67
C PHE A 187 -45.04 7.28 -5.12
N LYS A 188 -45.36 8.17 -6.11
CA LYS A 188 -45.01 7.92 -7.52
C LYS A 188 -43.50 7.74 -7.72
N ALA A 189 -42.66 8.56 -7.06
CA ALA A 189 -41.22 8.44 -7.11
C ALA A 189 -40.73 7.13 -6.49
N ALA A 190 -41.27 6.74 -5.32
CA ALA A 190 -40.91 5.49 -4.65
C ALA A 190 -41.36 4.26 -5.47
N LEU A 191 -42.55 4.27 -6.00
CA LEU A 191 -43.06 3.21 -6.89
C LEU A 191 -42.18 3.06 -8.12
N SER A 192 -41.87 4.16 -8.81
CA SER A 192 -40.98 4.14 -9.97
C SER A 192 -39.59 3.57 -9.64
N LEU A 193 -39.04 3.96 -8.48
CA LEU A 193 -37.75 3.50 -8.04
C LEU A 193 -37.73 2.00 -7.72
N ALA A 194 -38.78 1.51 -7.04
CA ALA A 194 -38.93 0.08 -6.74
C ALA A 194 -39.05 -0.77 -8.02
N LEU A 195 -39.80 -0.28 -8.99
CA LEU A 195 -39.99 -0.93 -10.29
C LEU A 195 -38.68 -0.93 -11.11
N GLY A 196 -37.98 0.22 -11.14
CA GLY A 196 -36.66 0.32 -11.78
C GLY A 196 -35.60 -0.61 -11.14
N LEU A 197 -35.63 -0.69 -9.81
CA LEU A 197 -34.75 -1.64 -9.08
C LEU A 197 -35.05 -3.10 -9.48
N ALA A 198 -36.34 -3.47 -9.55
CA ALA A 198 -36.74 -4.82 -9.95
C ALA A 198 -36.23 -5.19 -11.35
N ASP A 199 -36.33 -4.25 -12.30
CA ASP A 199 -35.85 -4.47 -13.67
C ASP A 199 -34.33 -4.60 -13.75
N VAL A 200 -33.62 -3.73 -13.07
CA VAL A 200 -32.14 -3.77 -13.02
C VAL A 200 -31.65 -5.05 -12.37
N VAL A 201 -32.22 -5.46 -11.23
CA VAL A 201 -31.90 -6.72 -10.57
C VAL A 201 -32.13 -7.91 -11.51
N GLN A 202 -33.29 -7.93 -12.22
CA GLN A 202 -33.57 -9.00 -13.18
C GLN A 202 -32.55 -9.04 -14.33
N ASN A 203 -32.17 -7.87 -14.86
CA ASN A 203 -31.16 -7.78 -15.94
C ASN A 203 -29.77 -8.26 -15.51
N TYR A 204 -29.34 -7.92 -14.29
CA TYR A 204 -28.04 -8.34 -13.75
C TYR A 204 -28.00 -9.77 -13.22
N ALA A 205 -29.13 -10.30 -12.73
CA ALA A 205 -29.21 -11.64 -12.14
C ALA A 205 -29.17 -12.78 -13.16
N GLY A 206 -29.02 -12.49 -14.45
CA GLY A 206 -28.75 -13.50 -15.49
C GLY A 206 -29.79 -14.62 -15.63
N GLY A 207 -31.09 -14.31 -15.37
CA GLY A 207 -32.18 -15.29 -15.51
C GLY A 207 -33.05 -15.50 -14.27
N VAL A 208 -32.81 -14.75 -13.17
CA VAL A 208 -33.75 -14.71 -12.06
C VAL A 208 -34.89 -13.74 -12.45
N SER A 209 -36.05 -14.28 -12.78
CA SER A 209 -37.26 -13.49 -13.07
C SER A 209 -37.97 -13.13 -11.77
N LEU A 210 -38.22 -11.84 -11.56
CA LEU A 210 -39.13 -11.37 -10.52
C LEU A 210 -40.55 -11.43 -11.07
N GLU A 211 -41.17 -12.61 -10.94
CA GLU A 211 -42.47 -12.88 -11.54
C GLU A 211 -43.64 -12.28 -10.74
N THR A 212 -43.43 -12.00 -9.45
CA THR A 212 -44.48 -11.52 -8.56
C THR A 212 -44.00 -10.31 -7.75
N MET A 213 -44.83 -9.30 -7.65
CA MET A 213 -44.59 -8.08 -6.86
C MET A 213 -45.83 -7.76 -6.03
N PHE A 214 -45.65 -7.40 -4.77
CA PHE A 214 -46.72 -6.90 -3.91
C PHE A 214 -46.41 -5.44 -3.51
N ILE A 215 -47.44 -4.61 -3.64
CA ILE A 215 -47.43 -3.20 -3.24
C ILE A 215 -48.38 -3.05 -2.07
N ASP A 216 -47.80 -2.70 -0.91
CA ASP A 216 -48.54 -2.55 0.34
C ASP A 216 -48.83 -1.06 0.60
N GLU A 217 -50.10 -0.69 0.54
CA GLU A 217 -50.58 0.67 0.81
C GLU A 217 -49.99 1.77 -0.11
N GLY A 218 -50.20 3.04 0.22
CA GLY A 218 -49.63 4.24 -0.45
C GLY A 218 -50.54 4.93 -1.44
N PHE A 219 -51.55 4.24 -1.96
CA PHE A 219 -52.47 4.80 -2.95
C PHE A 219 -53.45 5.84 -2.38
N GLY A 220 -53.71 5.81 -1.07
CA GLY A 220 -54.62 6.75 -0.40
C GLY A 220 -54.13 8.20 -0.35
N THR A 221 -52.89 8.45 -0.73
CA THR A 221 -52.33 9.82 -0.81
C THR A 221 -52.44 10.44 -2.20
N LEU A 222 -52.96 9.69 -3.17
CA LEU A 222 -53.12 10.11 -4.57
C LEU A 222 -54.48 10.77 -4.80
N ASP A 223 -54.48 11.83 -5.62
CA ASP A 223 -55.70 12.34 -6.26
C ASP A 223 -56.14 11.36 -7.36
N PRO A 224 -57.41 11.44 -7.81
CA PRO A 224 -57.96 10.50 -8.78
C PRO A 224 -57.14 10.37 -10.07
N GLU A 225 -56.63 11.46 -10.60
CA GLU A 225 -55.81 11.48 -11.84
C GLU A 225 -54.47 10.77 -11.59
N SER A 226 -53.80 11.05 -10.47
CA SER A 226 -52.56 10.39 -10.07
C SER A 226 -52.77 8.90 -9.80
N LEU A 227 -53.91 8.50 -9.27
CA LEU A 227 -54.27 7.09 -9.07
C LEU A 227 -54.40 6.36 -10.40
N ASP A 228 -55.07 6.97 -11.39
CA ASP A 228 -55.18 6.43 -12.74
C ASP A 228 -53.84 6.19 -13.38
N GLN A 229 -52.95 7.20 -13.33
CA GLN A 229 -51.59 7.10 -13.87
C GLN A 229 -50.75 6.00 -13.18
N ALA A 230 -50.93 5.82 -11.86
CA ALA A 230 -50.25 4.76 -11.13
C ALA A 230 -50.75 3.36 -11.52
N ILE A 231 -52.08 3.20 -11.68
CA ILE A 231 -52.68 1.94 -12.12
C ILE A 231 -52.22 1.59 -13.54
N GLU A 232 -52.23 2.56 -14.47
CA GLU A 232 -51.71 2.33 -15.83
C GLU A 232 -50.26 1.83 -15.82
N ALA A 233 -49.41 2.43 -15.01
CA ALA A 233 -48.03 1.96 -14.87
C ALA A 233 -47.92 0.52 -14.34
N LEU A 234 -48.86 0.10 -13.47
CA LEU A 234 -48.90 -1.28 -12.96
C LEU A 234 -49.47 -2.27 -14.00
N ILE A 235 -50.43 -1.85 -14.80
CA ILE A 235 -50.95 -2.64 -15.94
C ILE A 235 -49.84 -2.86 -16.99
N ASP A 236 -49.04 -1.85 -17.28
CA ASP A 236 -47.87 -2.00 -18.17
C ASP A 236 -46.92 -3.12 -17.68
N ILE A 237 -46.71 -3.23 -16.37
CA ILE A 237 -45.89 -4.28 -15.77
C ILE A 237 -46.53 -5.65 -15.85
N GLN A 238 -47.84 -5.73 -15.56
CA GLN A 238 -48.62 -6.96 -15.72
C GLN A 238 -48.55 -7.46 -17.16
N SER A 239 -48.65 -6.56 -18.13
CA SER A 239 -48.55 -6.86 -19.56
C SER A 239 -47.20 -7.42 -19.98
N SER A 240 -46.13 -7.16 -19.19
CA SER A 240 -44.84 -7.78 -19.38
C SER A 240 -44.71 -9.19 -18.79
N GLY A 241 -45.83 -9.76 -18.26
CA GLY A 241 -45.90 -11.13 -17.74
C GLY A 241 -45.66 -11.27 -16.24
N ARG A 242 -45.63 -10.15 -15.49
CA ARG A 242 -45.47 -10.17 -14.02
C ARG A 242 -46.83 -10.15 -13.31
N LEU A 243 -46.95 -10.89 -12.22
CA LEU A 243 -48.09 -10.80 -11.32
C LEU A 243 -47.90 -9.62 -10.37
N VAL A 244 -48.86 -8.67 -10.38
CA VAL A 244 -48.84 -7.53 -9.47
C VAL A 244 -49.98 -7.69 -8.47
N GLY A 245 -49.68 -7.80 -7.19
CA GLY A 245 -50.63 -7.78 -6.08
C GLY A 245 -50.64 -6.41 -5.40
N ILE A 246 -51.82 -5.89 -5.13
CA ILE A 246 -51.97 -4.61 -4.41
C ILE A 246 -52.72 -4.87 -3.11
N ILE A 247 -52.17 -4.41 -2.00
CA ILE A 247 -52.84 -4.43 -0.70
C ILE A 247 -53.25 -2.99 -0.42
N SER A 248 -54.58 -2.73 -0.32
CA SER A 248 -55.09 -1.36 -0.12
C SER A 248 -56.49 -1.36 0.47
N HIS A 249 -56.78 -0.30 1.17
CA HIS A 249 -58.13 0.03 1.67
C HIS A 249 -58.86 1.08 0.82
N VAL A 250 -58.26 1.55 -0.27
CA VAL A 250 -58.82 2.60 -1.14
C VAL A 250 -59.98 2.07 -1.93
N PRO A 251 -61.20 2.66 -1.79
CA PRO A 251 -62.40 2.16 -2.47
C PRO A 251 -62.31 2.22 -3.99
N GLU A 252 -61.68 3.24 -4.54
CA GLU A 252 -61.51 3.48 -5.99
C GLU A 252 -60.74 2.35 -6.69
N LEU A 253 -59.82 1.70 -5.98
CA LEU A 253 -59.09 0.51 -6.50
C LEU A 253 -60.02 -0.70 -6.69
N LYS A 254 -61.07 -0.83 -5.85
CA LYS A 254 -62.01 -1.98 -5.95
C LYS A 254 -62.80 -1.95 -7.24
N GLU A 255 -63.07 -0.75 -7.80
CA GLU A 255 -63.81 -0.57 -9.03
C GLU A 255 -62.97 -0.82 -10.28
N ARG A 256 -61.63 -0.81 -10.15
CA ARG A 256 -60.69 -0.86 -11.28
C ARG A 256 -59.94 -2.18 -11.41
N ILE A 257 -60.01 -3.04 -10.39
CA ILE A 257 -59.32 -4.31 -10.37
C ILE A 257 -60.35 -5.45 -10.41
N ASP A 258 -60.30 -6.23 -11.48
CA ASP A 258 -61.30 -7.28 -11.75
C ASP A 258 -61.25 -8.44 -10.75
N VAL A 259 -60.09 -8.74 -10.18
CA VAL A 259 -59.90 -9.85 -9.25
C VAL A 259 -59.36 -9.35 -7.92
N ARG A 260 -60.10 -9.58 -6.83
CA ARG A 260 -59.65 -9.17 -5.49
C ARG A 260 -59.96 -10.21 -4.43
N LEU A 261 -59.12 -10.26 -3.43
CA LEU A 261 -59.29 -11.03 -2.19
C LEU A 261 -59.80 -10.07 -1.11
N GLU A 262 -61.09 -10.14 -0.74
CA GLU A 262 -61.58 -9.34 0.36
C GLU A 262 -61.38 -10.01 1.71
N VAL A 263 -60.93 -9.24 2.70
CA VAL A 263 -60.81 -9.67 4.09
C VAL A 263 -62.00 -9.07 4.85
N ILE A 264 -62.94 -9.94 5.23
CA ILE A 264 -64.18 -9.55 5.92
C ILE A 264 -63.99 -9.83 7.40
N SER A 265 -64.07 -8.75 8.21
CA SER A 265 -64.00 -8.85 9.67
C SER A 265 -65.34 -9.30 10.25
N ALA A 266 -65.35 -10.33 11.13
CA ALA A 266 -66.53 -10.81 11.83
C ALA A 266 -66.20 -11.05 13.31
N GLN A 267 -67.22 -11.10 14.19
CA GLN A 267 -67.05 -11.32 15.62
C GLN A 267 -66.37 -12.66 15.96
N SER A 268 -66.53 -13.66 15.08
CA SER A 268 -65.93 -14.98 15.22
C SER A 268 -64.53 -15.15 14.59
N GLY A 269 -63.93 -14.02 14.12
CA GLY A 269 -62.64 -13.99 13.38
C GLY A 269 -62.84 -13.50 11.95
N SER A 270 -61.75 -13.18 11.26
CA SER A 270 -61.79 -12.70 9.87
C SER A 270 -61.86 -13.86 8.90
N ARG A 271 -62.64 -13.68 7.81
CA ARG A 271 -62.71 -14.59 6.67
C ARG A 271 -62.24 -13.90 5.40
N THR A 272 -61.79 -14.68 4.42
CA THR A 272 -61.38 -14.18 3.11
C THR A 272 -62.30 -14.69 2.02
N GLU A 273 -62.56 -13.89 1.03
CA GLU A 273 -63.41 -14.25 -0.12
C GLU A 273 -62.84 -13.67 -1.41
N PHE A 274 -62.74 -14.46 -2.47
CA PHE A 274 -62.36 -13.98 -3.80
C PHE A 274 -63.60 -13.41 -4.50
N ILE A 275 -63.44 -12.17 -4.99
CA ILE A 275 -64.47 -11.52 -5.77
C ILE A 275 -63.93 -11.27 -7.18
N PHE A 276 -64.71 -11.67 -8.16
CA PHE A 276 -64.45 -11.44 -9.59
C PHE A 276 -65.49 -10.46 -10.10
N THR A 277 -64.98 -9.32 -10.62
CA THR A 277 -65.90 -8.32 -11.27
C THR A 277 -65.81 -8.61 -12.77
N ASN A 278 -66.95 -8.91 -13.35
CA ASN A 278 -67.12 -9.13 -14.83
C ASN A 278 -67.03 -7.84 -15.59
#